data_804523ec00920518281bfb3d6cf496ee
#
_entry.id   804523ec00920518281bfb3d6cf496ee
#
_cell.length_a   1.000
_cell.length_b   1.000
_cell.length_c   1.000
_cell.angle_alpha   90.00
_cell.angle_beta   90.00
_cell.angle_gamma   90.00
#
_symmetry.space_group_name_H-M   'P 1'
#
loop_
_entity.id
_entity.type
_entity.pdbx_description
1 polymer ?
#
loop_
_entity_poly.entity_id
_entity_poly.type
_entity_poly.pdbx_seq_one_letter_code
_entity_poly.pdbx_strand_id
1 'polypeptide(L)'
;GGLTRLTDSGLSITAWELFTGILPPMNINEWNFYFTEYKKIPEYKNINYGMSLDEFKVIFYWEYAHRLLARFVGLFTLVPLLFFTLYFKKTLHYSNKYYWIFFLVCLQGFIGWYMVSSGLIENNDVSHFRLSIHLSLALFILCLIFWYILDIHKIKKFENKIPNLFLLFILKLIVLQIVLGAFLSGLDGG
;
A
#
# COMPACT_ATOMS: atom_id res chain seq x y z
N GLY A 1 -1.39 -0.78 -5.99
CA GLY A 1 -1.13 0.67 -5.81
C GLY A 1 -0.74 1.35 -7.11
N GLY A 2 0.19 0.77 -7.89
CA GLY A 2 0.57 1.34 -9.19
C GLY A 2 -0.59 1.43 -10.18
N LEU A 3 -1.41 0.40 -10.27
CA LEU A 3 -2.62 0.43 -11.11
C LEU A 3 -3.64 1.45 -10.60
N THR A 4 -3.82 1.56 -9.29
CA THR A 4 -4.70 2.57 -8.67
C THR A 4 -4.28 3.99 -9.04
N ARG A 5 -2.95 4.24 -9.13
CA ARG A 5 -2.41 5.52 -9.58
C ARG A 5 -2.62 5.76 -11.08
N LEU A 6 -2.35 4.73 -11.92
CA LEU A 6 -2.52 4.82 -13.38
C LEU A 6 -3.98 4.97 -13.84
N THR A 7 -4.93 4.63 -12.99
CA THR A 7 -6.37 4.70 -13.28
C THR A 7 -7.08 5.83 -12.54
N ASP A 8 -6.34 6.69 -11.84
CA ASP A 8 -6.84 7.78 -10.99
C ASP A 8 -8.01 7.35 -10.09
N SER A 9 -7.87 6.15 -9.48
CA SER A 9 -8.94 5.50 -8.72
C SER A 9 -8.76 5.57 -7.21
N GLY A 10 -7.69 6.23 -6.74
CA GLY A 10 -7.27 6.17 -5.32
C GLY A 10 -8.15 6.91 -4.32
N LEU A 11 -9.20 7.61 -4.75
CA LEU A 11 -10.13 8.37 -3.90
C LEU A 11 -11.59 7.92 -4.09
N SER A 12 -11.85 6.85 -4.86
CA SER A 12 -13.21 6.37 -5.17
C SER A 12 -13.95 5.80 -3.96
N ILE A 13 -13.22 5.26 -2.97
CA ILE A 13 -13.78 4.73 -1.73
C ILE A 13 -13.49 5.69 -0.59
N THR A 14 -14.46 6.54 -0.26
CA THR A 14 -14.30 7.63 0.69
C THR A 14 -14.28 7.21 2.16
N ALA A 15 -14.86 6.04 2.48
CA ALA A 15 -14.92 5.50 3.83
C ALA A 15 -13.73 4.58 4.14
N TRP A 16 -13.25 4.63 5.39
CA TRP A 16 -12.28 3.67 5.90
C TRP A 16 -13.01 2.44 6.45
N GLU A 17 -13.20 1.45 5.61
CA GLU A 17 -13.92 0.22 5.92
C GLU A 17 -12.96 -0.95 6.05
N LEU A 18 -12.31 -1.08 7.21
CA LEU A 18 -11.31 -2.12 7.42
C LEU A 18 -11.94 -3.53 7.36
N PHE A 19 -13.10 -3.71 7.98
CA PHE A 19 -13.79 -4.99 8.10
C PHE A 19 -15.06 -5.06 7.23
N THR A 20 -15.85 -4.02 7.16
CA THR A 20 -17.14 -3.98 6.45
C THR A 20 -16.96 -3.97 4.92
N GLY A 21 -15.90 -3.32 4.40
CA GLY A 21 -15.60 -3.24 2.98
C GLY A 21 -14.90 -4.50 2.40
N ILE A 22 -15.14 -5.70 2.94
CA ILE A 22 -14.59 -6.96 2.40
C ILE A 22 -15.35 -7.40 1.15
N LEU A 23 -16.67 -7.18 1.12
CA LEU A 23 -17.49 -7.41 -0.07
C LEU A 23 -17.71 -6.09 -0.82
N PRO A 24 -17.69 -6.12 -2.16
CA PRO A 24 -18.05 -4.95 -2.94
C PRO A 24 -19.56 -4.70 -2.84
N PRO A 25 -20.05 -3.51 -3.24
CA PRO A 25 -21.49 -3.26 -3.31
C PRO A 25 -22.21 -4.31 -4.16
N MET A 26 -23.25 -4.95 -3.60
CA MET A 26 -23.94 -6.09 -4.19
C MET A 26 -25.26 -5.71 -4.86
N ASN A 27 -25.80 -4.52 -4.56
CA ASN A 27 -27.07 -4.05 -5.09
C ASN A 27 -27.00 -2.58 -5.51
N ILE A 28 -28.01 -2.13 -6.25
CA ILE A 28 -28.04 -0.78 -6.81
C ILE A 28 -28.10 0.32 -5.73
N ASN A 29 -28.70 0.04 -4.58
CA ASN A 29 -28.80 1.02 -3.49
C ASN A 29 -27.43 1.26 -2.86
N GLU A 30 -26.63 0.20 -2.64
CA GLU A 30 -25.26 0.31 -2.16
C GLU A 30 -24.37 1.05 -3.17
N TRP A 31 -24.48 0.74 -4.47
CA TRP A 31 -23.76 1.46 -5.51
C TRP A 31 -24.09 2.96 -5.53
N ASN A 32 -25.37 3.29 -5.43
CA ASN A 32 -25.81 4.68 -5.38
C ASN A 32 -25.32 5.39 -4.11
N PHE A 33 -25.25 4.68 -2.98
CA PHE A 33 -24.69 5.22 -1.74
C PHE A 33 -23.21 5.59 -1.93
N TYR A 34 -22.35 4.67 -2.37
CA TYR A 34 -20.92 4.95 -2.58
C TYR A 34 -20.70 6.04 -3.62
N PHE A 35 -21.45 6.03 -4.69
CA PHE A 35 -21.35 7.06 -5.72
C PHE A 35 -21.80 8.45 -5.20
N THR A 36 -22.82 8.49 -4.34
CA THR A 36 -23.25 9.74 -3.70
C THR A 36 -22.19 10.28 -2.75
N GLU A 37 -21.51 9.43 -2.00
CA GLU A 37 -20.39 9.84 -1.15
C GLU A 37 -19.20 10.34 -1.99
N TYR A 38 -18.85 9.66 -3.08
CA TYR A 38 -17.81 10.08 -4.01
C TYR A 38 -18.10 11.46 -4.62
N LYS A 39 -19.37 11.77 -4.95
CA LYS A 39 -19.78 13.08 -5.48
C LYS A 39 -19.53 14.25 -4.55
N LYS A 40 -19.27 14.00 -3.28
CA LYS A 40 -19.02 15.08 -2.28
C LYS A 40 -17.58 15.57 -2.28
N ILE A 41 -16.62 14.75 -2.74
CA ILE A 41 -15.20 15.06 -2.68
C ILE A 41 -14.75 16.01 -3.79
N PRO A 42 -13.60 16.71 -3.62
CA PRO A 42 -13.07 17.64 -4.61
C PRO A 42 -12.76 17.01 -5.96
N GLU A 43 -12.22 15.79 -5.99
CA GLU A 43 -11.89 15.08 -7.24
C GLU A 43 -13.11 14.97 -8.15
N TYR A 44 -14.26 14.51 -7.64
CA TYR A 44 -15.46 14.44 -8.46
C TYR A 44 -15.88 15.83 -8.97
N LYS A 45 -15.90 16.84 -8.08
CA LYS A 45 -16.41 18.17 -8.42
C LYS A 45 -15.55 18.91 -9.47
N ASN A 46 -14.23 18.68 -9.43
CA ASN A 46 -13.28 19.43 -10.23
C ASN A 46 -12.79 18.66 -11.47
N ILE A 47 -12.72 17.34 -11.39
CA ILE A 47 -12.13 16.48 -12.44
C ILE A 47 -13.20 15.59 -13.08
N ASN A 48 -13.96 14.84 -12.27
CA ASN A 48 -14.86 13.79 -12.72
C ASN A 48 -16.34 14.23 -12.75
N TYR A 49 -16.59 15.53 -12.83
CA TYR A 49 -17.96 16.05 -12.85
C TYR A 49 -18.75 15.50 -14.05
N GLY A 50 -19.93 14.95 -13.76
CA GLY A 50 -20.78 14.33 -14.79
C GLY A 50 -20.48 12.84 -15.04
N MET A 51 -19.50 12.25 -14.35
CA MET A 51 -19.23 10.81 -14.42
C MET A 51 -20.48 9.98 -14.18
N SER A 52 -20.69 8.95 -15.00
CA SER A 52 -21.78 7.99 -14.87
C SER A 52 -21.50 6.97 -13.74
N LEU A 53 -22.54 6.29 -13.28
CA LEU A 53 -22.38 5.22 -12.29
C LEU A 53 -21.49 4.07 -12.81
N ASP A 54 -21.52 3.78 -14.09
CA ASP A 54 -20.74 2.67 -14.66
C ASP A 54 -19.25 3.03 -14.76
N GLU A 55 -18.91 4.27 -15.08
CA GLU A 55 -17.54 4.78 -15.00
C GLU A 55 -17.03 4.78 -13.57
N PHE A 56 -17.86 5.22 -12.62
CA PHE A 56 -17.53 5.15 -11.18
C PHE A 56 -17.22 3.72 -10.72
N LYS A 57 -17.98 2.71 -11.16
CA LYS A 57 -17.71 1.30 -10.82
C LYS A 57 -16.31 0.86 -11.26
N VAL A 58 -15.81 1.35 -12.39
CA VAL A 58 -14.47 0.99 -12.88
C VAL A 58 -13.39 1.47 -11.91
N ILE A 59 -13.41 2.75 -11.53
CA ILE A 59 -12.42 3.29 -10.58
C ILE A 59 -12.60 2.67 -9.19
N PHE A 60 -13.85 2.43 -8.76
CA PHE A 60 -14.13 1.75 -7.50
C PHE A 60 -13.50 0.35 -7.43
N TYR A 61 -13.63 -0.47 -8.49
CA TYR A 61 -13.08 -1.82 -8.50
C TYR A 61 -11.55 -1.85 -8.48
N TRP A 62 -10.86 -0.87 -9.07
CA TRP A 62 -9.41 -0.75 -8.97
C TRP A 62 -8.94 -0.47 -7.55
N GLU A 63 -9.57 0.48 -6.88
CA GLU A 63 -9.26 0.77 -5.48
C GLU A 63 -9.67 -0.38 -4.55
N TYR A 64 -10.85 -0.97 -4.77
CA TYR A 64 -11.33 -2.13 -4.02
C TYR A 64 -10.35 -3.30 -4.11
N ALA A 65 -9.88 -3.65 -5.30
CA ALA A 65 -8.90 -4.71 -5.50
C ALA A 65 -7.59 -4.45 -4.73
N HIS A 66 -7.11 -3.21 -4.77
CA HIS A 66 -5.94 -2.81 -3.98
C HIS A 66 -6.17 -2.98 -2.47
N ARG A 67 -7.30 -2.48 -1.95
CA ARG A 67 -7.66 -2.61 -0.53
C ARG A 67 -7.88 -4.06 -0.13
N LEU A 68 -8.47 -4.88 -0.99
CA LEU A 68 -8.66 -6.32 -0.75
C LEU A 68 -7.32 -7.05 -0.66
N LEU A 69 -6.40 -6.81 -1.60
CA LEU A 69 -5.04 -7.37 -1.55
C LEU A 69 -4.30 -6.94 -0.28
N ALA A 70 -4.43 -5.68 0.15
CA ALA A 70 -3.83 -5.21 1.40
C ALA A 70 -4.37 -5.97 2.63
N ARG A 71 -5.68 -6.28 2.67
CA ARG A 71 -6.28 -7.13 3.72
C ARG A 71 -5.69 -8.55 3.70
N PHE A 72 -5.54 -9.14 2.51
CA PHE A 72 -4.89 -10.45 2.38
C PHE A 72 -3.45 -10.43 2.88
N VAL A 73 -2.66 -9.43 2.54
CA VAL A 73 -1.28 -9.28 3.07
C VAL A 73 -1.30 -9.20 4.61
N GLY A 74 -2.24 -8.44 5.19
CA GLY A 74 -2.43 -8.39 6.64
C GLY A 74 -2.73 -9.77 7.24
N LEU A 75 -3.65 -10.53 6.66
CA LEU A 75 -4.00 -11.89 7.09
C LEU A 75 -2.82 -12.87 6.94
N PHE A 76 -2.12 -12.84 5.81
CA PHE A 76 -0.95 -13.69 5.56
C PHE A 76 0.23 -13.42 6.50
N THR A 77 0.29 -12.25 7.11
CA THR A 77 1.28 -11.94 8.15
C THR A 77 0.76 -12.25 9.55
N LEU A 78 -0.53 -12.01 9.82
CA LEU A 78 -1.15 -12.25 11.13
C LEU A 78 -1.28 -13.75 11.45
N VAL A 79 -1.77 -14.56 10.50
CA VAL A 79 -2.05 -15.98 10.74
C VAL A 79 -0.78 -16.76 11.13
N PRO A 80 0.35 -16.67 10.40
CA PRO A 80 1.59 -17.30 10.83
C PRO A 80 2.11 -16.75 12.17
N LEU A 81 1.98 -15.44 12.41
CA LEU A 81 2.38 -14.84 13.68
C LEU A 81 1.64 -15.47 14.86
N LEU A 82 0.33 -15.56 14.78
CA LEU A 82 -0.51 -16.21 15.82
C LEU A 82 -0.15 -17.68 15.97
N PHE A 83 0.00 -18.40 14.88
CA PHE A 83 0.36 -19.82 14.89
C PHE A 83 1.70 -20.05 15.61
N PHE A 84 2.75 -19.33 15.23
CA PHE A 84 4.07 -19.47 15.87
C PHE A 84 4.07 -19.03 17.33
N THR A 85 3.33 -17.98 17.67
CA THR A 85 3.24 -17.48 19.04
C THR A 85 2.51 -18.46 19.96
N LEU A 86 1.42 -19.09 19.49
CA LEU A 86 0.58 -19.96 20.30
C LEU A 86 1.17 -21.38 20.43
N TYR A 87 1.73 -21.92 19.35
CA TYR A 87 2.14 -23.32 19.28
C TYR A 87 3.65 -23.54 19.47
N PHE A 88 4.50 -22.57 19.10
CA PHE A 88 5.96 -22.72 19.13
C PHE A 88 6.65 -21.75 20.08
N LYS A 89 6.27 -21.78 21.36
CA LYS A 89 6.81 -20.90 22.42
C LYS A 89 8.36 -20.89 22.54
N LYS A 90 9.06 -21.90 22.01
CA LYS A 90 10.52 -22.04 22.11
C LYS A 90 11.33 -21.43 20.96
N THR A 91 10.71 -20.98 19.88
CA THR A 91 11.41 -20.41 18.71
C THR A 91 11.44 -18.87 18.73
N LEU A 92 11.77 -18.30 19.88
CA LEU A 92 11.82 -16.84 20.10
C LEU A 92 12.66 -16.10 19.04
N HIS A 93 13.71 -16.70 18.50
CA HIS A 93 14.61 -16.03 17.55
C HIS A 93 13.92 -15.66 16.21
N TYR A 94 13.02 -16.50 15.71
CA TYR A 94 12.27 -16.21 14.48
C TYR A 94 10.99 -15.42 14.75
N SER A 95 10.40 -15.51 15.96
CA SER A 95 9.17 -14.80 16.29
C SER A 95 9.35 -13.28 16.20
N ASN A 96 10.48 -12.73 16.64
CA ASN A 96 10.76 -11.30 16.57
C ASN A 96 10.72 -10.75 15.13
N LYS A 97 11.20 -11.52 14.12
CA LYS A 97 11.14 -11.12 12.71
C LYS A 97 9.71 -11.04 12.21
N TYR A 98 8.85 -11.99 12.60
CA TYR A 98 7.43 -11.98 12.25
C TYR A 98 6.68 -10.82 12.93
N TYR A 99 6.98 -10.51 14.19
CA TYR A 99 6.40 -9.36 14.88
C TYR A 99 6.73 -8.05 14.16
N TRP A 100 7.99 -7.87 13.73
CA TRP A 100 8.39 -6.68 12.99
C TRP A 100 7.72 -6.58 11.63
N ILE A 101 7.62 -7.68 10.88
CA ILE A 101 6.90 -7.68 9.58
C ILE A 101 5.44 -7.31 9.80
N PHE A 102 4.76 -7.94 10.75
CA PHE A 102 3.35 -7.65 11.02
C PHE A 102 3.15 -6.19 11.46
N PHE A 103 3.98 -5.69 12.36
CA PHE A 103 3.95 -4.29 12.78
C PHE A 103 4.11 -3.33 11.60
N LEU A 104 5.08 -3.58 10.72
CA LEU A 104 5.33 -2.75 9.54
C LEU A 104 4.18 -2.84 8.52
N VAL A 105 3.54 -4.00 8.37
CA VAL A 105 2.34 -4.15 7.52
C VAL A 105 1.16 -3.37 8.09
N CYS A 106 0.96 -3.38 9.41
CA CYS A 106 -0.05 -2.54 10.05
C CYS A 106 0.25 -1.05 9.86
N LEU A 107 1.51 -0.65 10.03
CA LEU A 107 1.97 0.72 9.79
C LEU A 107 1.75 1.13 8.32
N GLN A 108 2.03 0.23 7.37
CA GLN A 108 1.77 0.45 5.94
C GLN A 108 0.29 0.72 5.67
N GLY A 109 -0.61 -0.04 6.30
CA GLY A 109 -2.06 0.18 6.20
C GLY A 109 -2.48 1.54 6.78
N PHE A 110 -1.92 1.92 7.94
CA PHE A 110 -2.17 3.22 8.56
C PHE A 110 -1.69 4.40 7.68
N ILE A 111 -0.47 4.30 7.13
CA ILE A 111 0.06 5.32 6.21
C ILE A 111 -0.78 5.40 4.93
N GLY A 112 -1.27 4.27 4.40
CA GLY A 112 -2.19 4.25 3.27
C GLY A 112 -3.49 4.99 3.56
N TRP A 113 -4.11 4.75 4.71
CA TRP A 113 -5.27 5.52 5.15
C TRP A 113 -4.96 7.01 5.30
N TYR A 114 -3.85 7.35 5.94
CA TYR A 114 -3.42 8.74 6.11
C TYR A 114 -3.14 9.43 4.78
N MET A 115 -2.65 8.69 3.77
CA MET A 115 -2.46 9.19 2.42
C MET A 115 -3.80 9.53 1.75
N VAL A 116 -4.74 8.58 1.73
CA VAL A 116 -6.07 8.77 1.11
C VAL A 116 -6.82 9.93 1.77
N SER A 117 -6.76 10.06 3.10
CA SER A 117 -7.43 11.15 3.82
C SER A 117 -7.02 12.56 3.36
N SER A 118 -5.85 12.71 2.72
CA SER A 118 -5.40 14.02 2.21
C SER A 118 -6.15 14.49 0.96
N GLY A 119 -6.61 13.55 0.13
CA GLY A 119 -7.34 13.88 -1.11
C GLY A 119 -8.86 13.98 -0.92
N LEU A 120 -9.39 13.54 0.22
CA LEU A 120 -10.85 13.53 0.46
C LEU A 120 -11.43 14.88 0.88
N ILE A 121 -10.62 15.82 1.38
CA ILE A 121 -11.12 17.04 2.03
C ILE A 121 -10.81 18.29 1.22
N GLU A 122 -9.55 18.52 0.87
CA GLU A 122 -9.12 19.82 0.31
C GLU A 122 -8.50 19.71 -1.08
N ASN A 123 -7.97 18.56 -1.45
CA ASN A 123 -7.21 18.36 -2.67
C ASN A 123 -7.95 17.45 -3.65
N ASN A 124 -7.66 17.64 -4.94
CA ASN A 124 -8.20 16.76 -6.00
C ASN A 124 -7.46 15.42 -6.07
N ASP A 125 -6.30 15.30 -5.42
CA ASP A 125 -5.44 14.13 -5.44
C ASP A 125 -4.79 13.90 -4.07
N VAL A 126 -4.18 12.73 -3.89
CA VAL A 126 -3.44 12.39 -2.68
C VAL A 126 -2.15 13.21 -2.59
N SER A 127 -1.73 13.54 -1.35
CA SER A 127 -0.47 14.23 -1.13
C SER A 127 0.72 13.41 -1.66
N HIS A 128 1.51 14.00 -2.56
CA HIS A 128 2.73 13.39 -3.12
C HIS A 128 3.77 13.03 -2.05
N PHE A 129 3.84 13.76 -0.93
CA PHE A 129 4.68 13.40 0.22
C PHE A 129 4.20 12.11 0.88
N ARG A 130 2.89 11.99 1.14
CA ARG A 130 2.32 10.81 1.78
C ARG A 130 2.39 9.59 0.85
N LEU A 131 2.19 9.78 -0.46
CA LEU A 131 2.38 8.76 -1.49
C LEU A 131 3.83 8.23 -1.50
N SER A 132 4.81 9.13 -1.48
CA SER A 132 6.24 8.77 -1.45
C SER A 132 6.60 7.97 -0.20
N ILE A 133 6.09 8.36 0.97
CA ILE A 133 6.30 7.62 2.22
C ILE A 133 5.68 6.22 2.14
N HIS A 134 4.44 6.12 1.65
CA HIS A 134 3.72 4.86 1.51
C HIS A 134 4.46 3.89 0.57
N LEU A 135 4.90 4.33 -0.60
CA LEU A 135 5.68 3.52 -1.53
C LEU A 135 7.04 3.11 -0.97
N SER A 136 7.76 4.05 -0.34
CA SER A 136 9.08 3.78 0.23
C SER A 136 9.01 2.76 1.36
N LEU A 137 8.00 2.83 2.22
CA LEU A 137 7.77 1.85 3.27
C LEU A 137 7.42 0.47 2.69
N ALA A 138 6.59 0.40 1.65
CA ALA A 138 6.27 -0.86 0.98
C ALA A 138 7.52 -1.57 0.44
N LEU A 139 8.41 -0.82 -0.22
CA LEU A 139 9.69 -1.34 -0.72
C LEU A 139 10.64 -1.74 0.41
N PHE A 140 10.68 -0.97 1.49
CA PHE A 140 11.46 -1.34 2.68
C PHE A 140 10.98 -2.68 3.27
N ILE A 141 9.67 -2.87 3.41
CA ILE A 141 9.08 -4.13 3.89
C ILE A 141 9.46 -5.29 2.96
N LEU A 142 9.38 -5.10 1.64
CA LEU A 142 9.76 -6.12 0.66
C LEU A 142 11.24 -6.49 0.79
N CYS A 143 12.14 -5.52 0.90
CA CYS A 143 13.57 -5.75 1.11
C CYS A 143 13.84 -6.47 2.43
N LEU A 144 13.11 -6.12 3.50
CA LEU A 144 13.25 -6.75 4.81
C LEU A 144 12.79 -8.21 4.77
N ILE A 145 11.67 -8.51 4.13
CA ILE A 145 11.19 -9.88 3.93
C ILE A 145 12.22 -10.68 3.14
N PHE A 146 12.72 -10.12 2.04
CA PHE A 146 13.75 -10.78 1.23
C PHE A 146 15.02 -11.05 2.04
N TRP A 147 15.48 -10.08 2.84
CA TRP A 147 16.61 -10.25 3.74
C TRP A 147 16.37 -11.39 4.74
N TYR A 148 15.18 -11.48 5.34
CA TYR A 148 14.85 -12.56 6.28
C TYR A 148 14.82 -13.94 5.60
N ILE A 149 14.36 -14.03 4.34
CA ILE A 149 14.40 -15.27 3.56
C ILE A 149 15.85 -15.72 3.35
N LEU A 150 16.74 -14.83 2.95
CA LEU A 150 18.17 -15.13 2.76
C LEU A 150 18.82 -15.62 4.06
N ASP A 151 18.49 -15.00 5.19
CA ASP A 151 19.01 -15.35 6.50
C ASP A 151 18.51 -16.73 6.98
N ILE A 152 17.23 -17.04 6.80
CA ILE A 152 16.63 -18.34 7.15
C ILE A 152 17.26 -19.46 6.32
N HIS A 153 17.45 -19.25 5.02
CA HIS A 153 18.07 -20.24 4.12
C HIS A 153 19.58 -20.35 4.27
N LYS A 154 20.22 -19.55 5.14
CA LYS A 154 21.66 -19.51 5.36
C LYS A 154 22.46 -19.42 4.05
N ILE A 155 21.98 -18.62 3.11
CA ILE A 155 22.63 -18.44 1.82
C ILE A 155 24.04 -17.90 2.05
N LYS A 156 25.03 -18.65 1.51
CA LYS A 156 26.45 -18.26 1.64
C LYS A 156 26.67 -16.87 1.05
N LYS A 157 27.40 -16.04 1.78
CA LYS A 157 27.85 -14.75 1.24
C LYS A 157 28.76 -15.03 0.05
N PHE A 158 28.47 -14.39 -1.08
CA PHE A 158 29.40 -14.38 -2.21
C PHE A 158 30.63 -13.60 -1.81
N GLU A 159 31.82 -14.14 -2.15
CA GLU A 159 33.04 -13.36 -2.11
C GLU A 159 32.96 -12.27 -3.16
N ASN A 160 32.79 -11.07 -2.72
CA ASN A 160 32.52 -9.94 -3.60
C ASN A 160 33.84 -9.29 -4.01
N LYS A 161 34.14 -9.31 -5.30
CA LYS A 161 35.30 -8.57 -5.86
C LYS A 161 35.00 -7.06 -5.99
N ILE A 162 33.73 -6.66 -5.87
CA ILE A 162 33.30 -5.27 -5.98
C ILE A 162 33.41 -4.61 -4.60
N PRO A 163 33.99 -3.41 -4.47
CA PRO A 163 34.08 -2.71 -3.20
C PRO A 163 32.69 -2.47 -2.58
N ASN A 164 32.54 -2.78 -1.30
CA ASN A 164 31.27 -2.57 -0.57
C ASN A 164 30.80 -1.12 -0.63
N LEU A 165 31.73 -0.15 -0.67
CA LEU A 165 31.39 1.27 -0.80
C LEU A 165 30.70 1.59 -2.13
N PHE A 166 31.13 0.96 -3.22
CA PHE A 166 30.50 1.11 -4.54
C PHE A 166 29.09 0.52 -4.56
N LEU A 167 28.89 -0.65 -3.98
CA LEU A 167 27.57 -1.27 -3.85
C LEU A 167 26.62 -0.41 -2.99
N LEU A 168 27.12 0.15 -1.89
CA LEU A 168 26.35 1.06 -1.04
C LEU A 168 25.97 2.35 -1.79
N PHE A 169 26.88 2.87 -2.62
CA PHE A 169 26.62 4.05 -3.46
C PHE A 169 25.48 3.76 -4.46
N ILE A 170 25.56 2.63 -5.18
CA ILE A 170 24.48 2.22 -6.10
C ILE A 170 23.15 2.05 -5.36
N LEU A 171 23.15 1.40 -4.20
CA LEU A 171 21.94 1.24 -3.39
C LEU A 171 21.32 2.59 -3.02
N LYS A 172 22.13 3.56 -2.60
CA LYS A 172 21.65 4.92 -2.29
C LYS A 172 21.04 5.61 -3.52
N LEU A 173 21.65 5.44 -4.71
CA LEU A 173 21.10 5.99 -5.95
C LEU A 173 19.75 5.35 -6.30
N ILE A 174 19.60 4.03 -6.14
CA ILE A 174 18.33 3.32 -6.36
C ILE A 174 17.26 3.84 -5.41
N VAL A 175 17.57 3.97 -4.11
CA VAL A 175 16.62 4.51 -3.13
C VAL A 175 16.21 5.93 -3.49
N LEU A 176 17.19 6.78 -3.84
CA LEU A 176 16.90 8.15 -4.28
C LEU A 176 15.99 8.18 -5.51
N GLN A 177 16.28 7.35 -6.52
CA GLN A 177 15.47 7.24 -7.73
C GLN A 177 14.02 6.82 -7.42
N ILE A 178 13.83 5.88 -6.50
CA ILE A 178 12.50 5.42 -6.07
C ILE A 178 11.72 6.57 -5.41
N VAL A 179 12.36 7.28 -4.49
CA VAL A 179 11.73 8.41 -3.78
C VAL A 179 11.36 9.53 -4.76
N LEU A 180 12.29 9.92 -5.63
CA LEU A 180 12.04 10.97 -6.65
C LEU A 180 10.95 10.54 -7.64
N GLY A 181 10.94 9.26 -8.06
CA GLY A 181 9.89 8.72 -8.93
C GLY A 181 8.51 8.75 -8.28
N ALA A 182 8.43 8.47 -6.98
CA ALA A 182 7.17 8.58 -6.23
C ALA A 182 6.68 10.02 -6.12
N PHE A 183 7.59 10.98 -5.90
CA PHE A 183 7.25 12.41 -5.92
C PHE A 183 6.74 12.85 -7.29
N LEU A 184 7.45 12.49 -8.35
CA LEU A 184 7.09 12.84 -9.72
C LEU A 184 5.72 12.28 -10.10
N SER A 185 5.47 11.00 -9.78
CA SER A 185 4.17 10.36 -9.97
C SER A 185 3.05 11.08 -9.21
N GLY A 186 3.29 11.51 -7.98
CA GLY A 186 2.30 12.25 -7.18
C GLY A 186 2.08 13.69 -7.62
N LEU A 187 2.87 14.22 -8.54
CA LEU A 187 2.76 15.56 -9.14
C LEU A 187 2.26 15.51 -10.59
N ASP A 188 1.80 14.35 -11.08
CA ASP A 188 1.43 14.12 -12.49
C ASP A 188 2.52 14.53 -13.50
N GLY A 189 3.77 14.47 -13.06
CA GLY A 189 4.95 14.87 -13.82
C GLY A 189 5.54 13.74 -14.66
N GLY A 190 4.70 12.94 -15.35
CA GLY A 190 5.11 11.81 -16.16
C GLY A 190 4.64 11.90 -17.60
#